data_b2cbb6815b750c865d8d8386f1fd5937
#
_entry.id   b2cbb6815b750c865d8d8386f1fd5937
#
_cell.length_a   1.000
_cell.length_b   1.000
_cell.length_c   1.000
_cell.angle_alpha   90.00
_cell.angle_beta   90.00
_cell.angle_gamma   90.00
#
_symmetry.space_group_name_H-M   'P 1'
#
loop_
_entity.id
_entity.type
_entity.pdbx_description
1 polymer ?
#
loop_
_entity_poly.entity_id
_entity_poly.type
_entity_poly.pdbx_seq_one_letter_code
_entity_poly.pdbx_strand_id
1 'polypeptide(L)'
;EILALISSPFFDPANFNIQNRSKHYADALMDPTKPMFNRAVSAPYPPGSTFKPIMALIGLQDGAIYPETHFGCPGYYRLGRRIIKCHGHTFNTSLERSIASSCNTYYCNTFKAMMQSDKYVNTEAAYNSWRNYLESFGLGQELGVDVSGEFKGWLKDASFYDRMHGKGSWNYSRIISLSFGQGELGMTPIQMANVAAIIANRGHYYTPHVVHRIEGVNEIPEKYRVKHRTMISPTTFDPVIRGMLLVNESGTAAGVSIKGINIAGKTGTVQNPHGKNHAAYMAFAPAENPRIAIAVIVEEAGYGATWAAPIANLMIEHYLKPDSVEGSSRSYLETRL
;
A
#
# COMPACT_ATOMS: atom_id res chain seq x y z
N GLU A 1 -9.37 5.48 -14.02
CA GLU A 1 -9.44 6.94 -13.85
C GLU A 1 -9.06 7.32 -12.42
N ILE A 2 -8.29 8.42 -12.26
CA ILE A 2 -7.98 9.01 -10.96
C ILE A 2 -9.07 10.03 -10.64
N LEU A 3 -9.84 9.80 -9.58
CA LEU A 3 -10.93 10.67 -9.14
C LEU A 3 -10.46 11.78 -8.21
N ALA A 4 -9.41 11.52 -7.43
CA ALA A 4 -8.79 12.50 -6.54
C ALA A 4 -7.29 12.21 -6.42
N LEU A 5 -6.47 13.24 -6.53
CA LEU A 5 -5.03 13.20 -6.36
C LEU A 5 -4.62 14.40 -5.49
N ILE A 6 -4.46 14.15 -4.19
CA ILE A 6 -4.29 15.21 -3.19
C ILE A 6 -2.90 15.09 -2.56
N SER A 7 -2.18 16.19 -2.55
CA SER A 7 -0.91 16.34 -1.82
C SER A 7 -1.00 17.61 -0.96
N SER A 8 -0.92 17.44 0.36
CA SER A 8 -0.97 18.57 1.32
C SER A 8 0.34 18.59 2.11
N PRO A 9 0.86 19.79 2.48
CA PRO A 9 0.38 21.11 2.06
C PRO A 9 0.55 21.33 0.55
N PHE A 10 -0.25 22.24 -0.01
CA PHE A 10 -0.25 22.57 -1.44
C PHE A 10 -0.05 24.06 -1.64
N PHE A 11 0.35 24.46 -2.83
CA PHE A 11 0.39 25.87 -3.25
C PHE A 11 -0.88 26.23 -4.02
N ASP A 12 -1.31 27.49 -3.94
CA ASP A 12 -2.39 27.99 -4.78
C ASP A 12 -1.86 28.38 -6.17
N PRO A 13 -2.23 27.67 -7.24
CA PRO A 13 -1.80 28.01 -8.61
C PRO A 13 -2.22 29.42 -9.06
N ALA A 14 -3.29 29.97 -8.50
CA ALA A 14 -3.74 31.32 -8.82
C ALA A 14 -2.67 32.38 -8.50
N ASN A 15 -1.88 32.16 -7.45
CA ASN A 15 -0.79 33.04 -7.07
C ASN A 15 0.32 33.15 -8.13
N PHE A 16 0.40 32.23 -9.09
CA PHE A 16 1.39 32.25 -10.17
C PHE A 16 0.93 33.00 -11.42
N ASN A 17 -0.32 33.44 -11.47
CA ASN A 17 -0.90 34.19 -12.58
C ASN A 17 -1.05 35.69 -12.30
N ILE A 18 -0.61 36.17 -11.13
CA ILE A 18 -0.77 37.54 -10.66
C ILE A 18 0.55 38.31 -10.61
N GLN A 19 0.47 39.59 -10.31
CA GLN A 19 1.62 40.44 -10.02
C GLN A 19 2.45 39.82 -8.88
N ASN A 20 3.79 39.85 -9.00
CA ASN A 20 4.74 39.19 -8.07
C ASN A 20 4.85 37.63 -8.22
N ARG A 21 4.51 37.06 -9.37
CA ARG A 21 4.68 35.63 -9.67
C ARG A 21 6.02 35.06 -9.20
N SER A 22 7.14 35.76 -9.51
CA SER A 22 8.48 35.27 -9.15
C SER A 22 8.68 35.18 -7.64
N LYS A 23 8.08 36.09 -6.86
CA LYS A 23 8.13 36.04 -5.39
C LYS A 23 7.32 34.85 -4.86
N HIS A 24 6.08 34.71 -5.29
CA HIS A 24 5.24 33.58 -4.86
C HIS A 24 5.85 32.21 -5.23
N TYR A 25 6.50 32.13 -6.39
CA TYR A 25 7.23 30.93 -6.78
C TYR A 25 8.43 30.65 -5.87
N ALA A 26 9.23 31.69 -5.58
CA ALA A 26 10.37 31.57 -4.69
C ALA A 26 9.94 31.20 -3.25
N ASP A 27 8.88 31.83 -2.75
CA ASP A 27 8.31 31.54 -1.42
C ASP A 27 7.87 30.07 -1.34
N ALA A 28 7.12 29.56 -2.34
CA ALA A 28 6.68 28.17 -2.39
C ALA A 28 7.84 27.17 -2.55
N LEU A 29 8.90 27.56 -3.28
CA LEU A 29 10.09 26.70 -3.47
C LEU A 29 10.92 26.60 -2.20
N MET A 30 11.02 27.69 -1.42
CA MET A 30 11.80 27.78 -0.18
C MET A 30 11.02 27.34 1.06
N ASP A 31 9.72 27.10 0.94
CA ASP A 31 8.87 26.65 2.03
C ASP A 31 9.32 25.28 2.53
N PRO A 32 9.69 25.13 3.83
CA PRO A 32 10.15 23.86 4.39
C PRO A 32 9.10 22.74 4.33
N THR A 33 7.82 23.08 4.19
CA THR A 33 6.73 22.12 4.02
C THR A 33 6.64 21.54 2.60
N LYS A 34 7.41 22.10 1.65
CA LYS A 34 7.51 21.66 0.24
C LYS A 34 6.16 21.54 -0.45
N PRO A 35 5.36 22.63 -0.53
CA PRO A 35 4.01 22.57 -1.11
C PRO A 35 4.01 22.26 -2.61
N MET A 36 5.12 22.49 -3.32
CA MET A 36 5.28 22.15 -4.74
C MET A 36 5.60 20.67 -4.99
N PHE A 37 5.95 19.92 -3.95
CA PHE A 37 6.27 18.51 -4.07
C PHE A 37 4.99 17.66 -4.03
N ASN A 38 4.62 17.06 -5.17
CA ASN A 38 3.45 16.21 -5.26
C ASN A 38 3.69 14.83 -4.60
N ARG A 39 3.38 14.74 -3.31
CA ARG A 39 3.58 13.52 -2.52
C ARG A 39 2.84 12.32 -3.09
N ALA A 40 1.71 12.52 -3.74
CA ALA A 40 0.86 11.45 -4.21
C ALA A 40 1.51 10.59 -5.31
N VAL A 41 2.35 11.20 -6.16
CA VAL A 41 3.04 10.50 -7.26
C VAL A 41 4.55 10.44 -7.10
N SER A 42 5.15 11.35 -6.28
CA SER A 42 6.60 11.50 -6.24
C SER A 42 7.26 11.02 -4.93
N ALA A 43 6.50 10.91 -3.81
CA ALA A 43 7.06 10.51 -2.53
C ALA A 43 6.99 9.00 -2.32
N PRO A 44 8.13 8.29 -2.23
CA PRO A 44 8.14 6.88 -1.86
C PRO A 44 8.13 6.75 -0.33
N TYR A 45 7.18 5.99 0.19
CA TYR A 45 7.12 5.61 1.60
C TYR A 45 7.30 4.10 1.74
N PRO A 46 7.99 3.60 2.77
CA PRO A 46 7.90 2.19 3.10
C PRO A 46 6.42 1.84 3.29
N PRO A 47 5.87 0.85 2.59
CA PRO A 47 4.43 0.57 2.70
C PRO A 47 4.00 0.06 4.09
N GLY A 48 4.94 -0.47 4.87
CA GLY A 48 4.63 -1.07 6.16
C GLY A 48 3.57 -2.17 6.02
N SER A 49 2.67 -2.24 6.98
CA SER A 49 1.65 -3.30 7.01
C SER A 49 0.63 -3.26 5.86
N THR A 50 0.55 -2.19 5.05
CA THR A 50 -0.26 -2.19 3.83
C THR A 50 0.30 -3.14 2.76
N PHE A 51 1.56 -3.55 2.88
CA PHE A 51 2.20 -4.53 2.01
C PHE A 51 1.74 -5.99 2.25
N LYS A 52 1.22 -6.29 3.43
CA LYS A 52 0.89 -7.68 3.82
C LYS A 52 -0.10 -8.40 2.91
N PRO A 53 -1.16 -7.78 2.35
CA PRO A 53 -1.99 -8.41 1.34
C PRO A 53 -1.21 -8.86 0.10
N ILE A 54 -0.25 -8.05 -0.37
CA ILE A 54 0.62 -8.43 -1.50
C ILE A 54 1.47 -9.64 -1.12
N MET A 55 2.09 -9.60 0.07
CA MET A 55 2.92 -10.73 0.54
C MET A 55 2.10 -12.00 0.72
N ALA A 56 0.83 -11.89 1.15
CA ALA A 56 -0.10 -13.03 1.24
C ALA A 56 -0.39 -13.63 -0.15
N LEU A 57 -0.71 -12.76 -1.13
CA LEU A 57 -0.96 -13.18 -2.52
C LEU A 57 0.25 -13.89 -3.13
N ILE A 58 1.45 -13.32 -2.94
CA ILE A 58 2.70 -13.93 -3.43
C ILE A 58 2.94 -15.27 -2.74
N GLY A 59 2.79 -15.34 -1.41
CA GLY A 59 3.00 -16.58 -0.64
C GLY A 59 2.06 -17.71 -1.05
N LEU A 60 0.79 -17.38 -1.33
CA LEU A 60 -0.20 -18.32 -1.86
C LEU A 60 0.14 -18.77 -3.30
N GLN A 61 0.46 -17.81 -4.17
CA GLN A 61 0.79 -18.08 -5.58
C GLN A 61 2.08 -18.90 -5.71
N ASP A 62 3.06 -18.61 -4.86
CA ASP A 62 4.34 -19.34 -4.85
C ASP A 62 4.22 -20.75 -4.25
N GLY A 63 3.16 -21.04 -3.49
CA GLY A 63 2.97 -22.26 -2.74
C GLY A 63 3.72 -22.32 -1.41
N ALA A 64 4.25 -21.19 -0.96
CA ALA A 64 4.91 -21.06 0.35
C ALA A 64 3.93 -21.15 1.53
N ILE A 65 2.66 -20.80 1.28
CA ILE A 65 1.53 -20.96 2.20
C ILE A 65 0.28 -21.37 1.42
N TYR A 66 -0.70 -21.88 2.16
CA TYR A 66 -2.05 -22.23 1.69
C TYR A 66 -3.10 -21.47 2.50
N PRO A 67 -4.38 -21.37 2.07
CA PRO A 67 -5.42 -20.70 2.85
C PRO A 67 -5.55 -21.23 4.29
N GLU A 68 -5.29 -22.52 4.49
CA GLU A 68 -5.36 -23.22 5.78
C GLU A 68 -4.07 -23.09 6.61
N THR A 69 -3.03 -22.46 6.09
CA THR A 69 -1.77 -22.32 6.82
C THR A 69 -1.94 -21.47 8.07
N HIS A 70 -1.50 -22.01 9.20
CA HIS A 70 -1.51 -21.34 10.49
C HIS A 70 -0.09 -21.21 11.05
N PHE A 71 0.20 -20.08 11.66
CA PHE A 71 1.44 -19.88 12.41
C PHE A 71 1.14 -19.40 13.83
N GLY A 72 1.76 -20.04 14.81
CA GLY A 72 1.72 -19.57 16.20
C GLY A 72 2.40 -18.20 16.33
N CYS A 73 1.73 -17.26 17.00
CA CYS A 73 2.28 -15.93 17.27
C CYS A 73 2.30 -15.68 18.79
N PRO A 74 3.48 -15.68 19.43
CA PRO A 74 3.61 -15.32 20.83
C PRO A 74 3.67 -13.81 21.09
N GLY A 75 3.20 -12.99 20.14
CA GLY A 75 3.30 -11.53 20.17
C GLY A 75 4.56 -10.96 19.49
N TYR A 76 5.43 -11.83 18.98
CA TYR A 76 6.66 -11.44 18.28
C TYR A 76 7.19 -12.56 17.40
N TYR A 77 8.06 -12.19 16.44
CA TYR A 77 8.91 -13.11 15.69
C TYR A 77 10.35 -12.97 16.19
N ARG A 78 10.99 -14.12 16.51
CA ARG A 78 12.40 -14.15 16.95
C ARG A 78 13.29 -14.55 15.80
N LEU A 79 14.31 -13.72 15.53
CA LEU A 79 15.34 -13.97 14.54
C LEU A 79 16.72 -13.85 15.23
N GLY A 80 17.25 -14.96 15.73
CA GLY A 80 18.44 -14.92 16.57
C GLY A 80 18.22 -14.05 17.82
N ARG A 81 19.01 -12.98 17.95
CA ARG A 81 18.88 -11.99 19.03
C ARG A 81 17.86 -10.87 18.73
N ARG A 82 17.45 -10.71 17.46
CA ARG A 82 16.50 -9.68 17.03
C ARG A 82 15.06 -10.13 17.32
N ILE A 83 14.25 -9.21 17.86
CA ILE A 83 12.83 -9.42 18.11
C ILE A 83 12.04 -8.44 17.23
N ILE A 84 11.11 -8.98 16.42
CA ILE A 84 10.15 -8.22 15.62
C ILE A 84 8.81 -8.35 16.32
N LYS A 85 8.34 -7.29 16.97
CA LYS A 85 7.09 -7.29 17.74
C LYS A 85 5.88 -7.31 16.82
N CYS A 86 4.83 -7.99 17.26
CA CYS A 86 3.47 -7.87 16.74
C CYS A 86 2.66 -6.88 17.57
N HIS A 87 1.48 -6.48 17.07
CA HIS A 87 0.62 -5.51 17.75
C HIS A 87 -0.54 -6.22 18.44
N GLY A 88 -0.49 -6.31 19.76
CA GLY A 88 -1.65 -6.60 20.62
C GLY A 88 -2.34 -7.96 20.48
N HIS A 89 -1.66 -8.99 19.94
CA HIS A 89 -2.22 -10.33 19.85
C HIS A 89 -1.21 -11.43 20.16
N THR A 90 -1.70 -12.53 20.70
CA THR A 90 -0.92 -13.74 21.00
C THR A 90 -1.81 -14.95 20.75
N PHE A 91 -1.90 -15.43 19.49
CA PHE A 91 -2.71 -16.59 19.13
C PHE A 91 -2.18 -17.30 17.89
N ASN A 92 -2.70 -18.50 17.61
CA ASN A 92 -2.45 -19.19 16.36
C ASN A 92 -3.19 -18.46 15.23
N THR A 93 -2.45 -17.96 14.25
CA THR A 93 -2.94 -17.01 13.26
C THR A 93 -3.16 -17.69 11.92
N SER A 94 -4.39 -17.70 11.42
CA SER A 94 -4.73 -18.06 10.03
C SER A 94 -4.38 -16.90 9.08
N LEU A 95 -4.41 -17.15 7.78
CA LEU A 95 -4.18 -16.14 6.75
C LEU A 95 -5.07 -14.90 6.93
N GLU A 96 -6.39 -15.09 7.00
CA GLU A 96 -7.35 -13.99 7.13
C GLU A 96 -7.13 -13.19 8.43
N ARG A 97 -6.97 -13.89 9.56
CA ARG A 97 -6.67 -13.26 10.85
C ARG A 97 -5.32 -12.54 10.85
N SER A 98 -4.33 -13.03 10.10
CA SER A 98 -3.02 -12.37 9.98
C SER A 98 -3.12 -11.01 9.31
N ILE A 99 -4.03 -10.86 8.34
CA ILE A 99 -4.33 -9.58 7.66
C ILE A 99 -5.09 -8.67 8.64
N ALA A 100 -6.15 -9.19 9.27
CA ALA A 100 -7.00 -8.45 10.20
C ALA A 100 -6.24 -7.87 11.39
N SER A 101 -5.42 -8.68 12.06
CA SER A 101 -4.61 -8.30 13.22
C SER A 101 -3.24 -7.73 12.86
N SER A 102 -2.91 -7.68 11.58
CA SER A 102 -1.62 -7.20 11.08
C SER A 102 -0.40 -7.96 11.66
N CYS A 103 -0.45 -9.29 11.71
CA CYS A 103 0.54 -10.15 12.36
C CYS A 103 1.88 -10.15 11.62
N ASN A 104 2.95 -9.60 12.21
CA ASN A 104 4.29 -9.64 11.63
C ASN A 104 4.87 -11.05 11.61
N THR A 105 4.60 -11.86 12.65
CA THR A 105 5.08 -13.25 12.74
C THR A 105 4.61 -14.09 11.56
N TYR A 106 3.36 -13.95 11.15
CA TYR A 106 2.81 -14.67 10.00
C TYR A 106 3.63 -14.38 8.74
N TYR A 107 3.83 -13.10 8.43
CA TYR A 107 4.52 -12.69 7.20
C TYR A 107 6.03 -12.96 7.22
N CYS A 108 6.67 -12.91 8.39
CA CYS A 108 8.06 -13.37 8.53
C CYS A 108 8.19 -14.86 8.21
N ASN A 109 7.25 -15.71 8.69
CA ASN A 109 7.24 -17.13 8.38
C ASN A 109 6.93 -17.40 6.91
N THR A 110 5.95 -16.69 6.32
CA THR A 110 5.64 -16.80 4.89
C THR A 110 6.85 -16.47 4.02
N PHE A 111 7.52 -15.35 4.31
CA PHE A 111 8.71 -14.93 3.57
C PHE A 111 9.87 -15.91 3.76
N LYS A 112 10.09 -16.40 5.00
CA LYS A 112 11.07 -17.44 5.27
C LYS A 112 10.79 -18.70 4.46
N ALA A 113 9.53 -19.18 4.45
CA ALA A 113 9.14 -20.37 3.71
C ALA A 113 9.41 -20.21 2.21
N MET A 114 9.10 -19.05 1.63
CA MET A 114 9.40 -18.77 0.23
C MET A 114 10.92 -18.73 -0.05
N MET A 115 11.68 -17.97 0.77
CA MET A 115 13.13 -17.80 0.54
C MET A 115 13.95 -19.06 0.79
N GLN A 116 13.43 -20.03 1.52
CA GLN A 116 14.05 -21.32 1.82
C GLN A 116 13.38 -22.50 1.11
N SER A 117 12.51 -22.23 0.13
CA SER A 117 11.84 -23.29 -0.65
C SER A 117 12.84 -24.01 -1.56
N ASP A 118 12.76 -25.34 -1.59
CA ASP A 118 13.55 -26.21 -2.50
C ASP A 118 13.20 -25.98 -3.99
N LYS A 119 12.14 -25.22 -4.28
CA LYS A 119 11.79 -24.74 -5.62
C LYS A 119 12.89 -23.85 -6.22
N TYR A 120 13.69 -23.21 -5.38
CA TYR A 120 14.72 -22.28 -5.80
C TYR A 120 16.11 -22.79 -5.47
N VAL A 121 17.04 -22.65 -6.41
CA VAL A 121 18.43 -23.11 -6.27
C VAL A 121 19.18 -22.39 -5.13
N ASN A 122 18.78 -21.16 -4.79
CA ASN A 122 19.38 -20.36 -3.71
C ASN A 122 18.44 -19.20 -3.33
N THR A 123 18.81 -18.45 -2.28
CA THR A 123 18.06 -17.28 -1.80
C THR A 123 17.94 -16.17 -2.86
N GLU A 124 18.97 -15.97 -3.69
CA GLU A 124 18.95 -14.98 -4.76
C GLU A 124 17.86 -15.30 -5.80
N ALA A 125 17.75 -16.56 -6.21
CA ALA A 125 16.73 -17.03 -7.14
C ALA A 125 15.32 -16.86 -6.54
N ALA A 126 15.13 -17.19 -5.27
CA ALA A 126 13.89 -16.98 -4.55
C ALA A 126 13.52 -15.49 -4.45
N TYR A 127 14.50 -14.65 -4.14
CA TYR A 127 14.33 -13.19 -4.09
C TYR A 127 13.95 -12.60 -5.45
N ASN A 128 14.63 -13.03 -6.53
CA ASN A 128 14.32 -12.57 -7.88
C ASN A 128 12.90 -12.99 -8.31
N SER A 129 12.45 -14.19 -7.96
CA SER A 129 11.06 -14.60 -8.17
C SER A 129 10.07 -13.71 -7.41
N TRP A 130 10.32 -13.45 -6.12
CA TRP A 130 9.52 -12.54 -5.31
C TRP A 130 9.48 -11.13 -5.90
N ARG A 131 10.62 -10.62 -6.37
CA ARG A 131 10.74 -9.33 -7.02
C ARG A 131 9.92 -9.26 -8.32
N ASN A 132 9.97 -10.30 -9.15
CA ASN A 132 9.18 -10.38 -10.40
C ASN A 132 7.67 -10.34 -10.10
N TYR A 133 7.20 -10.99 -9.04
CA TYR A 133 5.82 -10.82 -8.59
C TYR A 133 5.51 -9.36 -8.30
N LEU A 134 6.34 -8.64 -7.55
CA LEU A 134 6.13 -7.23 -7.22
C LEU A 134 6.13 -6.33 -8.48
N GLU A 135 7.03 -6.58 -9.42
CA GLU A 135 7.06 -5.85 -10.69
C GLU A 135 5.76 -6.04 -11.49
N SER A 136 5.16 -7.22 -11.41
CA SER A 136 3.86 -7.47 -12.05
C SER A 136 2.70 -6.65 -11.44
N PHE A 137 2.86 -6.14 -10.21
CA PHE A 137 1.94 -5.17 -9.58
C PHE A 137 2.26 -3.70 -9.95
N GLY A 138 3.24 -3.46 -10.82
CA GLY A 138 3.69 -2.11 -11.16
C GLY A 138 4.63 -1.48 -10.13
N LEU A 139 5.22 -2.28 -9.22
CA LEU A 139 6.14 -1.77 -8.22
C LEU A 139 7.59 -1.75 -8.75
N GLY A 140 8.37 -0.75 -8.34
CA GLY A 140 9.73 -0.56 -8.80
C GLY A 140 9.85 0.02 -10.22
N GLN A 141 8.72 0.41 -10.83
CA GLN A 141 8.62 1.04 -12.14
C GLN A 141 7.57 2.16 -12.12
N GLU A 142 7.62 3.07 -13.08
CA GLU A 142 6.59 4.06 -13.30
C GLU A 142 5.34 3.37 -13.87
N LEU A 143 4.16 3.73 -13.38
CA LEU A 143 2.88 3.23 -13.90
C LEU A 143 2.53 3.88 -15.25
N GLY A 144 3.12 5.05 -15.54
CA GLY A 144 2.89 5.83 -16.76
C GLY A 144 1.69 6.78 -16.63
N VAL A 145 1.43 7.31 -15.42
CA VAL A 145 0.36 8.29 -15.18
C VAL A 145 0.52 9.54 -16.04
N ASP A 146 -0.56 10.28 -16.27
CA ASP A 146 -0.56 11.53 -17.04
C ASP A 146 -0.28 12.78 -16.19
N VAL A 147 0.31 12.57 -15.01
CA VAL A 147 0.75 13.64 -14.10
C VAL A 147 2.28 13.61 -14.01
N SER A 148 2.91 14.78 -14.15
CA SER A 148 4.37 14.89 -14.11
C SER A 148 4.96 14.59 -12.72
N GLY A 149 6.21 14.11 -12.72
CA GLY A 149 6.96 13.84 -11.50
C GLY A 149 6.66 12.48 -10.88
N GLU A 150 6.12 11.55 -11.65
CA GLU A 150 5.95 10.16 -11.19
C GLU A 150 7.30 9.56 -10.79
N PHE A 151 7.32 8.91 -9.64
CA PHE A 151 8.47 8.19 -9.13
C PHE A 151 8.18 6.70 -9.02
N LYS A 152 9.10 5.89 -9.52
CA LYS A 152 8.96 4.41 -9.59
C LYS A 152 8.95 3.68 -8.25
N GLY A 153 9.15 4.39 -7.13
CA GLY A 153 9.35 3.75 -5.83
C GLY A 153 10.74 3.11 -5.68
N TRP A 154 10.91 2.33 -4.62
CA TRP A 154 12.13 1.58 -4.35
C TRP A 154 11.85 0.09 -4.33
N LEU A 155 12.47 -0.63 -5.24
CA LEU A 155 12.51 -2.08 -5.28
C LEU A 155 13.92 -2.49 -5.73
N LYS A 156 14.77 -2.83 -4.76
CA LYS A 156 16.17 -3.14 -5.03
C LYS A 156 16.30 -4.47 -5.77
N ASP A 157 17.35 -4.58 -6.58
CA ASP A 157 17.76 -5.84 -7.18
C ASP A 157 18.65 -6.67 -6.25
N ALA A 158 18.89 -7.93 -6.59
CA ALA A 158 19.74 -8.81 -5.79
C ALA A 158 21.17 -8.28 -5.68
N SER A 159 21.69 -7.60 -6.71
CA SER A 159 23.04 -7.03 -6.72
C SER A 159 23.24 -5.94 -5.65
N PHE A 160 22.16 -5.26 -5.25
CA PHE A 160 22.20 -4.34 -4.12
C PHE A 160 22.58 -5.08 -2.82
N TYR A 161 21.97 -6.23 -2.56
CA TYR A 161 22.26 -7.03 -1.35
C TYR A 161 23.62 -7.71 -1.44
N ASP A 162 24.07 -8.09 -2.63
CA ASP A 162 25.42 -8.58 -2.87
C ASP A 162 26.49 -7.54 -2.50
N ARG A 163 26.25 -6.27 -2.87
CA ARG A 163 27.16 -5.17 -2.47
C ARG A 163 27.15 -4.91 -0.97
N MET A 164 25.99 -5.03 -0.32
CA MET A 164 25.87 -4.77 1.13
C MET A 164 26.41 -5.91 2.00
N HIS A 165 26.26 -7.14 1.58
CA HIS A 165 26.50 -8.31 2.44
C HIS A 165 27.53 -9.29 1.89
N GLY A 166 28.03 -9.08 0.67
CA GLY A 166 28.86 -10.01 -0.09
C GLY A 166 28.04 -10.97 -0.95
N LYS A 167 28.52 -11.23 -2.17
CA LYS A 167 27.84 -12.09 -3.15
C LYS A 167 27.62 -13.50 -2.58
N GLY A 168 26.36 -13.95 -2.62
CA GLY A 168 25.95 -15.25 -2.10
C GLY A 168 26.03 -15.40 -0.57
N SER A 169 26.33 -14.33 0.17
CA SER A 169 26.50 -14.35 1.63
C SER A 169 25.26 -13.88 2.41
N TRP A 170 24.21 -13.42 1.71
CA TRP A 170 22.98 -13.00 2.33
C TRP A 170 21.87 -14.04 2.20
N ASN A 171 20.96 -14.02 3.14
CA ASN A 171 19.80 -14.90 3.19
C ASN A 171 18.57 -14.14 3.71
N TYR A 172 17.44 -14.83 3.81
CA TYR A 172 16.17 -14.22 4.25
C TYR A 172 16.28 -13.42 5.54
N SER A 173 17.18 -13.79 6.45
CA SER A 173 17.30 -13.11 7.75
C SER A 173 17.83 -11.69 7.64
N ARG A 174 18.62 -11.38 6.62
CA ARG A 174 19.14 -10.04 6.35
C ARG A 174 18.07 -9.12 5.79
N ILE A 175 17.14 -9.67 5.02
CA ILE A 175 16.09 -8.94 4.29
C ILE A 175 14.69 -9.19 4.84
N ILE A 176 14.55 -9.76 6.03
CA ILE A 176 13.26 -10.16 6.64
C ILE A 176 12.28 -8.99 6.80
N SER A 177 12.77 -7.75 6.92
CA SER A 177 11.94 -6.54 7.00
C SER A 177 11.06 -6.33 5.77
N LEU A 178 11.47 -6.82 4.61
CA LEU A 178 10.68 -6.75 3.37
C LEU A 178 9.36 -7.51 3.49
N SER A 179 9.31 -8.56 4.31
CA SER A 179 8.10 -9.40 4.50
C SER A 179 6.88 -8.62 5.00
N PHE A 180 7.10 -7.51 5.69
CA PHE A 180 6.03 -6.64 6.21
C PHE A 180 6.15 -5.18 5.74
N GLY A 181 6.78 -4.98 4.58
CA GLY A 181 6.83 -3.71 3.88
C GLY A 181 7.75 -2.66 4.49
N GLN A 182 8.85 -3.09 5.10
CA GLN A 182 9.89 -2.23 5.65
C GLN A 182 11.25 -2.52 4.98
N GLY A 183 12.30 -1.81 5.36
CA GLY A 183 13.62 -1.93 4.75
C GLY A 183 13.73 -1.13 3.46
N GLU A 184 14.30 -1.73 2.43
CA GLU A 184 14.64 -1.07 1.16
C GLU A 184 13.48 -1.06 0.15
N LEU A 185 12.25 -1.22 0.63
CA LEU A 185 11.01 -1.16 -0.15
C LEU A 185 10.33 0.19 0.03
N GLY A 186 9.96 0.85 -1.06
CA GLY A 186 9.21 2.11 -1.06
C GLY A 186 8.18 2.16 -2.16
N MET A 187 6.97 2.61 -1.81
CA MET A 187 5.83 2.77 -2.73
C MET A 187 5.30 4.19 -2.66
N THR A 188 4.95 4.76 -3.79
CA THR A 188 4.22 6.03 -3.82
C THR A 188 2.74 5.80 -3.48
N PRO A 189 2.00 6.81 -2.99
CA PRO A 189 0.57 6.69 -2.73
C PRO A 189 -0.23 6.21 -3.94
N ILE A 190 0.11 6.66 -5.16
CA ILE A 190 -0.55 6.19 -6.38
C ILE A 190 -0.29 4.69 -6.63
N GLN A 191 0.92 4.19 -6.36
CA GLN A 191 1.20 2.76 -6.44
C GLN A 191 0.42 1.97 -5.39
N MET A 192 0.25 2.50 -4.16
CA MET A 192 -0.57 1.86 -3.14
C MET A 192 -2.06 1.81 -3.54
N ALA A 193 -2.60 2.89 -4.10
CA ALA A 193 -3.97 2.93 -4.62
C ALA A 193 -4.14 1.94 -5.79
N ASN A 194 -3.15 1.85 -6.69
CA ASN A 194 -3.14 0.88 -7.77
C ASN A 194 -3.13 -0.57 -7.25
N VAL A 195 -2.37 -0.85 -6.20
CA VAL A 195 -2.40 -2.18 -5.54
C VAL A 195 -3.79 -2.49 -4.98
N ALA A 196 -4.46 -1.53 -4.33
CA ALA A 196 -5.84 -1.72 -3.89
C ALA A 196 -6.78 -2.01 -5.08
N ALA A 197 -6.62 -1.31 -6.21
CA ALA A 197 -7.37 -1.56 -7.44
C ALA A 197 -7.06 -2.94 -8.04
N ILE A 198 -5.81 -3.39 -8.04
CA ILE A 198 -5.40 -4.72 -8.49
C ILE A 198 -6.08 -5.81 -7.67
N ILE A 199 -6.11 -5.65 -6.34
CA ILE A 199 -6.76 -6.62 -5.45
C ILE A 199 -8.27 -6.64 -5.71
N ALA A 200 -8.90 -5.47 -5.83
CA ALA A 200 -10.31 -5.33 -6.18
C ALA A 200 -10.66 -6.03 -7.50
N ASN A 201 -9.81 -5.91 -8.50
CA ASN A 201 -9.96 -6.48 -9.84
C ASN A 201 -9.45 -7.92 -9.96
N ARG A 202 -9.01 -8.55 -8.87
CA ARG A 202 -8.45 -9.92 -8.89
C ARG A 202 -7.32 -10.11 -9.90
N GLY A 203 -6.32 -9.20 -9.84
CA GLY A 203 -5.04 -9.38 -10.50
C GLY A 203 -4.84 -8.60 -11.79
N HIS A 204 -5.58 -7.51 -12.01
CA HIS A 204 -5.28 -6.63 -13.13
C HIS A 204 -5.50 -5.15 -12.82
N TYR A 205 -4.87 -4.28 -13.61
CA TYR A 205 -5.06 -2.83 -13.56
C TYR A 205 -4.95 -2.22 -14.95
N TYR A 206 -5.38 -0.98 -15.06
CA TYR A 206 -5.11 -0.09 -16.19
C TYR A 206 -4.24 1.05 -15.68
N THR A 207 -3.39 1.60 -16.54
CA THR A 207 -2.55 2.76 -16.18
C THR A 207 -3.44 3.86 -15.57
N PRO A 208 -3.19 4.27 -14.31
CA PRO A 208 -3.95 5.35 -13.69
C PRO A 208 -3.80 6.66 -14.47
N HIS A 209 -4.88 7.42 -14.67
CA HIS A 209 -4.88 8.67 -15.42
C HIS A 209 -5.95 9.62 -14.90
N VAL A 210 -5.70 10.91 -15.01
CA VAL A 210 -6.59 11.99 -14.60
C VAL A 210 -7.52 12.39 -15.75
N VAL A 211 -7.01 12.36 -16.99
CA VAL A 211 -7.78 12.79 -18.16
C VAL A 211 -8.87 11.76 -18.47
N HIS A 212 -10.12 12.14 -18.24
CA HIS A 212 -11.28 11.31 -18.55
C HIS A 212 -11.66 11.40 -20.05
N ARG A 213 -11.66 12.60 -20.61
CA ARG A 213 -12.06 12.87 -22.00
C ARG A 213 -11.36 14.13 -22.53
N ILE A 214 -11.02 14.11 -23.81
CA ILE A 214 -10.53 15.28 -24.54
C ILE A 214 -11.56 15.62 -25.61
N GLU A 215 -12.06 16.87 -25.63
CA GLU A 215 -13.02 17.32 -26.60
C GLU A 215 -12.43 17.26 -28.01
N GLY A 216 -13.19 16.73 -28.98
CA GLY A 216 -12.73 16.52 -30.34
C GLY A 216 -11.86 15.27 -30.56
N VAL A 217 -11.58 14.51 -29.49
CA VAL A 217 -10.86 13.22 -29.55
C VAL A 217 -11.81 12.10 -29.16
N ASN A 218 -12.04 11.16 -30.06
CA ASN A 218 -13.02 10.09 -29.83
C ASN A 218 -12.63 9.08 -28.75
N GLU A 219 -11.34 8.92 -28.50
CA GLU A 219 -10.83 7.92 -27.54
C GLU A 219 -9.64 8.46 -26.74
N ILE A 220 -9.54 8.04 -25.49
CA ILE A 220 -8.34 8.26 -24.68
C ILE A 220 -7.15 7.45 -25.26
N PRO A 221 -5.91 7.89 -25.07
CA PRO A 221 -4.73 7.16 -25.55
C PRO A 221 -4.74 5.69 -25.21
N GLU A 222 -4.32 4.85 -26.14
CA GLU A 222 -4.35 3.39 -26.03
C GLU A 222 -3.66 2.88 -24.74
N LYS A 223 -2.56 3.51 -24.33
CA LYS A 223 -1.83 3.13 -23.10
C LYS A 223 -2.71 3.07 -21.84
N TYR A 224 -3.79 3.86 -21.76
CA TYR A 224 -4.72 3.86 -20.63
C TYR A 224 -5.82 2.80 -20.76
N ARG A 225 -5.93 2.14 -21.91
CA ARG A 225 -6.88 1.06 -22.17
C ARG A 225 -6.22 -0.32 -22.12
N VAL A 226 -4.89 -0.38 -22.07
CA VAL A 226 -4.14 -1.64 -21.96
C VAL A 226 -4.37 -2.25 -20.56
N LYS A 227 -4.80 -3.50 -20.54
CA LYS A 227 -4.98 -4.28 -19.33
C LYS A 227 -3.66 -4.92 -18.91
N HIS A 228 -3.06 -4.42 -17.83
CA HIS A 228 -1.89 -5.02 -17.20
C HIS A 228 -2.35 -6.16 -16.26
N ARG A 229 -1.69 -7.31 -16.29
CA ARG A 229 -2.00 -8.46 -15.45
C ARG A 229 -0.85 -8.78 -14.52
N THR A 230 -1.19 -9.09 -13.26
CA THR A 230 -0.20 -9.64 -12.32
C THR A 230 0.07 -11.10 -12.63
N MET A 231 1.16 -11.62 -12.07
CA MET A 231 1.50 -13.05 -12.12
C MET A 231 0.67 -13.89 -11.12
N ILE A 232 -0.31 -13.29 -10.45
CA ILE A 232 -1.15 -13.97 -9.45
C ILE A 232 -2.43 -14.47 -10.12
N SER A 233 -2.77 -15.75 -9.88
CA SER A 233 -4.03 -16.33 -10.33
C SER A 233 -5.23 -15.62 -9.70
N PRO A 234 -6.31 -15.33 -10.47
CA PRO A 234 -7.51 -14.69 -9.93
C PRO A 234 -8.14 -15.41 -8.72
N THR A 235 -8.04 -16.73 -8.66
CA THR A 235 -8.57 -17.54 -7.56
C THR A 235 -7.83 -17.35 -6.23
N THR A 236 -6.60 -16.81 -6.28
CA THR A 236 -5.76 -16.57 -5.10
C THR A 236 -6.24 -15.37 -4.28
N PHE A 237 -7.04 -14.47 -4.87
CA PHE A 237 -7.41 -13.19 -4.23
C PHE A 237 -8.48 -13.34 -3.15
N ASP A 238 -9.41 -14.27 -3.26
CA ASP A 238 -10.57 -14.35 -2.36
C ASP A 238 -10.22 -14.48 -0.86
N PRO A 239 -9.31 -15.36 -0.42
CA PRO A 239 -8.94 -15.43 1.00
C PRO A 239 -8.24 -14.14 1.50
N VAL A 240 -7.51 -13.45 0.63
CA VAL A 240 -6.86 -12.18 0.98
C VAL A 240 -7.91 -11.07 1.11
N ILE A 241 -8.88 -11.00 0.21
CA ILE A 241 -10.01 -10.05 0.27
C ILE A 241 -10.82 -10.27 1.55
N ARG A 242 -11.13 -11.53 1.92
CA ARG A 242 -11.80 -11.83 3.21
C ARG A 242 -10.99 -11.31 4.40
N GLY A 243 -9.67 -11.51 4.41
CA GLY A 243 -8.81 -10.95 5.44
C GLY A 243 -8.83 -9.42 5.49
N MET A 244 -8.89 -8.75 4.33
CA MET A 244 -9.00 -7.29 4.23
C MET A 244 -10.37 -6.75 4.68
N LEU A 245 -11.47 -7.51 4.49
CA LEU A 245 -12.79 -7.21 5.06
C LEU A 245 -12.73 -7.25 6.58
N LEU A 246 -12.14 -8.29 7.16
CA LEU A 246 -12.00 -8.43 8.61
C LEU A 246 -11.21 -7.27 9.25
N VAL A 247 -10.33 -6.56 8.53
CA VAL A 247 -9.65 -5.35 9.04
C VAL A 247 -10.65 -4.30 9.49
N ASN A 248 -11.73 -4.10 8.74
CA ASN A 248 -12.77 -3.09 9.02
C ASN A 248 -13.92 -3.63 9.88
N GLU A 249 -14.15 -4.94 9.89
CA GLU A 249 -15.21 -5.57 10.70
C GLU A 249 -14.80 -5.76 12.17
N SER A 250 -13.63 -6.34 12.40
CA SER A 250 -13.16 -6.74 13.73
C SER A 250 -11.67 -6.55 13.96
N GLY A 251 -10.96 -6.01 12.98
CA GLY A 251 -9.52 -5.84 12.99
C GLY A 251 -9.06 -4.41 13.31
N THR A 252 -7.94 -4.02 12.72
CA THR A 252 -7.24 -2.77 13.06
C THR A 252 -7.99 -1.48 12.68
N ALA A 253 -9.04 -1.54 11.85
CA ALA A 253 -9.87 -0.39 11.46
C ALA A 253 -11.35 -0.54 11.82
N ALA A 254 -11.72 -1.47 12.71
CA ALA A 254 -13.11 -1.74 13.09
C ALA A 254 -13.84 -0.50 13.64
N GLY A 255 -13.13 0.39 14.35
CA GLY A 255 -13.70 1.59 14.96
C GLY A 255 -14.10 2.70 13.98
N VAL A 256 -13.80 2.56 12.69
CA VAL A 256 -14.07 3.59 11.66
C VAL A 256 -14.77 3.02 10.43
N SER A 257 -15.44 1.87 10.59
CA SER A 257 -16.23 1.25 9.53
C SER A 257 -17.46 2.11 9.16
N ILE A 258 -17.92 2.00 7.90
CA ILE A 258 -19.09 2.71 7.40
C ILE A 258 -20.29 1.75 7.38
N LYS A 259 -21.38 2.14 8.02
CA LYS A 259 -22.60 1.32 8.04
C LYS A 259 -23.14 1.11 6.62
N GLY A 260 -23.32 -0.15 6.25
CA GLY A 260 -23.90 -0.54 4.96
C GLY A 260 -22.93 -0.41 3.76
N ILE A 261 -21.63 -0.31 4.00
CA ILE A 261 -20.58 -0.41 2.98
C ILE A 261 -19.53 -1.40 3.47
N ASN A 262 -19.34 -2.49 2.75
CA ASN A 262 -18.27 -3.46 3.03
C ASN A 262 -16.96 -2.96 2.41
N ILE A 263 -16.02 -2.59 3.27
CA ILE A 263 -14.72 -2.05 2.85
C ILE A 263 -13.66 -3.12 3.06
N ALA A 264 -12.98 -3.51 2.00
CA ALA A 264 -11.76 -4.32 2.08
C ALA A 264 -10.56 -3.39 2.18
N GLY A 265 -9.88 -3.38 3.33
CA GLY A 265 -8.79 -2.43 3.57
C GLY A 265 -7.62 -3.00 4.36
N LYS A 266 -6.55 -2.23 4.46
CA LYS A 266 -5.39 -2.55 5.29
C LYS A 266 -4.75 -1.29 5.85
N THR A 267 -4.65 -1.23 7.17
CA THR A 267 -3.91 -0.18 7.89
C THR A 267 -2.41 -0.44 7.86
N GLY A 268 -1.65 0.62 7.86
CA GLY A 268 -0.20 0.60 7.99
C GLY A 268 0.29 1.61 9.03
N THR A 269 1.37 1.26 9.69
CA THR A 269 2.20 2.16 10.48
C THR A 269 3.59 2.11 9.85
N VAL A 270 3.98 3.20 9.22
CA VAL A 270 5.21 3.31 8.45
C VAL A 270 6.29 3.90 9.34
N GLN A 271 7.37 3.17 9.56
CA GLN A 271 8.47 3.66 10.37
C GLN A 271 9.14 4.89 9.73
N ASN A 272 9.27 5.95 10.51
CA ASN A 272 10.00 7.16 10.14
C ASN A 272 11.21 7.30 11.09
N PRO A 273 12.44 7.13 10.60
CA PRO A 273 13.64 7.25 11.44
C PRO A 273 13.89 8.69 11.93
N HIS A 274 13.22 9.67 11.34
CA HIS A 274 13.44 11.09 11.62
C HIS A 274 12.32 11.76 12.44
N GLY A 275 11.25 11.01 12.79
CA GLY A 275 10.11 11.57 13.50
C GLY A 275 9.11 10.51 13.94
N LYS A 276 7.85 10.93 14.13
CA LYS A 276 6.76 9.99 14.39
C LYS A 276 6.50 9.15 13.14
N ASN A 277 6.02 7.94 13.34
CA ASN A 277 5.61 7.07 12.23
C ASN A 277 4.54 7.74 11.36
N HIS A 278 4.53 7.43 10.05
CA HIS A 278 3.44 7.84 9.18
C HIS A 278 2.26 6.89 9.31
N ALA A 279 1.05 7.43 9.28
CA ALA A 279 -0.18 6.66 9.21
C ALA A 279 -0.48 6.33 7.75
N ALA A 280 -0.76 5.07 7.44
CA ALA A 280 -1.11 4.63 6.09
C ALA A 280 -2.37 3.77 6.09
N TYR A 281 -3.14 3.86 5.02
CA TYR A 281 -4.28 2.98 4.77
C TYR A 281 -4.50 2.85 3.26
N MET A 282 -4.79 1.64 2.81
CA MET A 282 -5.29 1.39 1.46
C MET A 282 -6.56 0.56 1.53
N ALA A 283 -7.50 0.81 0.64
CA ALA A 283 -8.78 0.10 0.61
C ALA A 283 -9.45 0.17 -0.76
N PHE A 284 -10.46 -0.67 -0.92
CA PHE A 284 -11.44 -0.55 -2.00
C PHE A 284 -12.85 -0.88 -1.48
N ALA A 285 -13.86 -0.37 -2.16
CA ALA A 285 -15.25 -0.54 -1.77
C ALA A 285 -16.22 -0.39 -2.96
N PRO A 286 -17.44 -1.00 -2.87
CA PRO A 286 -17.79 -2.10 -2.00
C PRO A 286 -16.96 -3.36 -2.32
N ALA A 287 -16.72 -4.23 -1.35
CA ALA A 287 -15.84 -5.39 -1.56
C ALA A 287 -16.42 -6.41 -2.58
N GLU A 288 -17.76 -6.51 -2.65
CA GLU A 288 -18.49 -7.44 -3.53
C GLU A 288 -18.51 -6.96 -4.99
N ASN A 289 -18.63 -5.65 -5.18
CA ASN A 289 -18.66 -5.00 -6.49
C ASN A 289 -17.84 -3.70 -6.44
N PRO A 290 -16.52 -3.79 -6.51
CA PRO A 290 -15.62 -2.65 -6.32
C PRO A 290 -15.87 -1.51 -7.31
N ARG A 291 -16.02 -0.30 -6.78
CA ARG A 291 -16.23 0.93 -7.55
C ARG A 291 -15.15 1.98 -7.32
N ILE A 292 -14.47 1.92 -6.19
CA ILE A 292 -13.42 2.86 -5.82
C ILE A 292 -12.29 2.13 -5.10
N ALA A 293 -11.07 2.51 -5.40
CA ALA A 293 -9.86 2.12 -4.66
C ALA A 293 -9.15 3.39 -4.20
N ILE A 294 -8.59 3.36 -3.00
CA ILE A 294 -7.98 4.53 -2.36
C ILE A 294 -6.74 4.15 -1.57
N ALA A 295 -5.78 5.07 -1.52
CA ALA A 295 -4.69 5.05 -0.55
C ALA A 295 -4.55 6.42 0.10
N VAL A 296 -4.32 6.44 1.41
CA VAL A 296 -4.10 7.64 2.20
C VAL A 296 -2.85 7.45 3.04
N ILE A 297 -1.96 8.45 3.00
CA ILE A 297 -0.81 8.57 3.89
C ILE A 297 -0.90 9.90 4.62
N VAL A 298 -0.73 9.87 5.94
CA VAL A 298 -0.61 11.06 6.78
C VAL A 298 0.75 11.02 7.45
N GLU A 299 1.62 11.95 7.05
CA GLU A 299 2.99 12.02 7.58
C GLU A 299 2.97 12.32 9.08
N GLU A 300 3.86 11.66 9.84
CA GLU A 300 4.08 11.85 11.28
C GLU A 300 2.84 11.72 12.19
N ALA A 301 1.81 11.04 11.71
CA ALA A 301 0.51 10.91 12.39
C ALA A 301 0.35 9.61 13.22
N GLY A 302 1.35 8.71 13.21
CA GLY A 302 1.33 7.50 14.03
C GLY A 302 0.57 6.34 13.38
N TYR A 303 -0.61 5.99 13.89
CA TYR A 303 -1.34 4.79 13.47
C TYR A 303 -2.30 5.05 12.31
N GLY A 304 -2.29 4.16 11.31
CA GLY A 304 -3.18 4.24 10.15
C GLY A 304 -4.67 4.25 10.48
N ALA A 305 -5.07 3.52 11.53
CA ALA A 305 -6.44 3.49 12.01
C ALA A 305 -6.93 4.83 12.60
N THR A 306 -6.00 5.67 13.07
CA THR A 306 -6.34 6.94 13.74
C THR A 306 -6.64 8.06 12.74
N TRP A 307 -5.90 8.11 11.63
CA TRP A 307 -5.99 9.22 10.68
C TRP A 307 -6.25 8.76 9.24
N ALA A 308 -5.43 7.84 8.72
CA ALA A 308 -5.51 7.48 7.31
C ALA A 308 -6.81 6.72 6.96
N ALA A 309 -7.25 5.78 7.81
CA ALA A 309 -8.48 5.04 7.57
C ALA A 309 -9.75 5.91 7.67
N PRO A 310 -9.93 6.78 8.69
CA PRO A 310 -11.08 7.69 8.73
C PRO A 310 -11.17 8.62 7.52
N ILE A 311 -10.03 9.19 7.08
CA ILE A 311 -9.98 10.06 5.88
C ILE A 311 -10.40 9.26 4.64
N ALA A 312 -9.82 8.08 4.43
CA ALA A 312 -10.16 7.23 3.29
C ALA A 312 -11.63 6.82 3.31
N ASN A 313 -12.14 6.43 4.47
CA ASN A 313 -13.53 6.00 4.63
C ASN A 313 -14.51 7.16 4.37
N LEU A 314 -14.19 8.38 4.82
CA LEU A 314 -15.01 9.56 4.49
C LEU A 314 -15.07 9.81 2.98
N MET A 315 -13.94 9.68 2.27
CA MET A 315 -13.90 9.82 0.80
C MET A 315 -14.68 8.71 0.10
N ILE A 316 -14.59 7.46 0.57
CA ILE A 316 -15.37 6.32 0.07
C ILE A 316 -16.87 6.57 0.28
N GLU A 317 -17.25 7.01 1.47
CA GLU A 317 -18.66 7.32 1.80
C GLU A 317 -19.22 8.42 0.90
N HIS A 318 -18.48 9.51 0.75
CA HIS A 318 -18.88 10.61 -0.12
C HIS A 318 -19.06 10.16 -1.59
N TYR A 319 -18.16 9.32 -2.09
CA TYR A 319 -18.27 8.80 -3.46
C TYR A 319 -19.44 7.84 -3.67
N LEU A 320 -19.68 6.94 -2.71
CA LEU A 320 -20.74 5.92 -2.83
C LEU A 320 -22.13 6.41 -2.40
N LYS A 321 -22.18 7.39 -1.50
CA LYS A 321 -23.42 7.96 -0.90
C LYS A 321 -23.29 9.48 -0.80
N PRO A 322 -23.29 10.24 -1.91
CA PRO A 322 -23.04 11.68 -1.89
C PRO A 322 -24.03 12.47 -1.04
N ASP A 323 -25.26 11.97 -0.89
CA ASP A 323 -26.35 12.65 -0.16
C ASP A 323 -26.38 12.32 1.35
N SER A 324 -25.49 11.47 1.85
CA SER A 324 -25.55 10.93 3.22
C SER A 324 -24.27 11.19 4.05
N VAL A 325 -23.58 12.32 3.84
CA VAL A 325 -22.31 12.65 4.50
C VAL A 325 -22.48 13.00 6.01
N GLU A 326 -23.32 12.27 6.72
CA GLU A 326 -23.47 12.32 8.18
C GLU A 326 -22.84 11.07 8.86
N GLY A 327 -21.74 10.55 8.30
CA GLY A 327 -21.16 9.30 8.75
C GLY A 327 -20.27 9.40 9.97
N SER A 328 -20.06 8.26 10.62
CA SER A 328 -19.18 8.08 11.77
C SER A 328 -17.74 8.57 11.54
N SER A 329 -17.23 8.50 10.30
CA SER A 329 -15.89 8.95 9.93
C SER A 329 -15.74 10.47 10.00
N ARG A 330 -16.76 11.23 9.63
CA ARG A 330 -16.77 12.70 9.73
C ARG A 330 -16.77 13.13 11.20
N SER A 331 -17.69 12.63 12.00
CA SER A 331 -17.76 12.92 13.45
C SER A 331 -16.47 12.50 14.16
N TYR A 332 -15.88 11.36 13.79
CA TYR A 332 -14.61 10.91 14.34
C TYR A 332 -13.46 11.88 14.05
N LEU A 333 -13.37 12.43 12.83
CA LEU A 333 -12.34 13.39 12.46
C LEU A 333 -12.58 14.76 13.13
N GLU A 334 -13.81 15.26 13.12
CA GLU A 334 -14.18 16.54 13.74
C GLU A 334 -13.89 16.60 15.25
N THR A 335 -13.96 15.48 15.94
CA THR A 335 -13.60 15.42 17.37
C THR A 335 -12.10 15.39 17.65
N ARG A 336 -11.24 15.30 16.62
CA ARG A 336 -9.78 15.20 16.76
C ARG A 336 -9.03 16.40 16.16
N LEU A 337 -9.71 17.24 15.40
CA LEU A 337 -9.21 18.51 14.87
C LEU A 337 -9.48 19.64 15.88
#